data_1096e35e4979afc59292e82f0a45e7ef
#
_entry.id   1096e35e4979afc59292e82f0a45e7ef
#
_cell.length_a   1.000
_cell.length_b   1.000
_cell.length_c   1.000
_cell.angle_alpha   90.00
_cell.angle_beta   90.00
_cell.angle_gamma   90.00
#
_symmetry.space_group_name_H-M   'P 1'
#
loop_
_entity.id
_entity.type
_entity.pdbx_description
1 polymer ?
#
loop_
_entity_poly.entity_id
_entity_poly.type
_entity_poly.pdbx_seq_one_letter_code
_entity_poly.pdbx_strand_id
1 'polypeptide(L)'
;MPKRIFRKYLPKPDRLREHKALSFLGEVLSDPNLWHINRRSLAGAAFIGVFSALLPIPLQMGLAALLAVRFHCNLPLSVVLVWISNPVTYVPIFYFTYRIGAWILGMPPQTGEGITVAWFVEQLVPLWLGSMLCALVFGGMAYAAVKVAWRLAVVRSWNLRAHRRARAIRREVRKQEKQENNEDDDSVEPPQ
;
A
#
# COMPACT_ATOMS: atom_id res chain seq x y z
N MET A 1 6.60 -16.66 -1.97
CA MET A 1 5.24 -16.82 -1.47
C MET A 1 4.94 -15.74 -0.41
N PRO A 2 4.58 -14.53 -0.78
CA PRO A 2 4.32 -13.45 0.19
C PRO A 2 2.98 -13.61 0.92
N LYS A 3 2.04 -14.43 0.40
CA LYS A 3 0.70 -14.61 0.99
C LYS A 3 0.68 -15.18 2.42
N ARG A 4 1.72 -15.92 2.86
CA ARG A 4 1.76 -16.52 4.21
C ARG A 4 2.07 -15.50 5.31
N ILE A 5 2.86 -14.47 5.03
CA ILE A 5 3.25 -13.46 6.02
C ILE A 5 2.09 -12.53 6.32
N PHE A 6 1.36 -12.09 5.28
CA PHE A 6 0.20 -11.22 5.44
C PHE A 6 -0.98 -11.89 6.15
N ARG A 7 -1.18 -13.20 5.94
CA ARG A 7 -2.28 -13.94 6.58
C ARG A 7 -2.12 -14.10 8.10
N LYS A 8 -0.91 -13.90 8.64
CA LYS A 8 -0.63 -14.01 10.08
C LYS A 8 -1.00 -12.74 10.85
N TYR A 9 -1.05 -11.59 10.19
CA TYR A 9 -1.30 -10.27 10.80
C TYR A 9 -2.69 -9.69 10.50
N LEU A 10 -3.46 -10.30 9.61
CA LEU A 10 -4.85 -9.88 9.43
C LEU A 10 -5.73 -10.53 10.49
N PRO A 11 -6.53 -9.75 11.25
CA PRO A 11 -7.53 -10.29 12.14
C PRO A 11 -8.53 -11.13 11.35
N LYS A 12 -8.90 -12.29 11.88
CA LYS A 12 -9.89 -13.18 11.25
C LYS A 12 -11.23 -12.43 11.16
N PRO A 13 -11.92 -12.44 10.01
CA PRO A 13 -13.19 -11.73 9.81
C PRO A 13 -14.28 -12.14 10.81
N ASP A 14 -14.18 -13.33 11.39
CA ASP A 14 -15.17 -13.85 12.34
C ASP A 14 -15.22 -13.06 13.67
N ARG A 15 -14.10 -12.50 14.13
CA ARG A 15 -14.05 -11.69 15.37
C ARG A 15 -14.62 -10.28 15.21
N LEU A 16 -14.69 -9.77 13.99
CA LEU A 16 -15.25 -8.45 13.70
C LEU A 16 -16.78 -8.46 13.59
N ARG A 17 -17.39 -9.65 13.41
CA ARG A 17 -18.83 -9.83 13.34
C ARG A 17 -19.55 -9.73 14.70
N GLU A 18 -18.84 -9.95 15.80
CA GLU A 18 -19.42 -10.02 17.14
C GLU A 18 -19.69 -8.63 17.77
N HIS A 19 -19.14 -7.55 17.22
CA HIS A 19 -19.39 -6.21 17.76
C HIS A 19 -20.66 -5.59 17.17
N LYS A 20 -21.69 -5.39 18.01
CA LYS A 20 -22.98 -4.76 17.64
C LYS A 20 -22.85 -3.40 16.93
N ALA A 21 -21.78 -2.64 17.22
CA ALA A 21 -21.48 -1.38 16.53
C ALA A 21 -21.05 -1.57 15.06
N LEU A 22 -20.61 -2.78 14.68
CA LEU A 22 -20.22 -3.13 13.32
C LEU A 22 -21.29 -3.89 12.55
N SER A 23 -22.42 -4.23 13.18
CA SER A 23 -23.51 -4.96 12.53
C SER A 23 -24.15 -4.16 11.39
N PHE A 24 -24.19 -2.83 11.49
CA PHE A 24 -24.62 -1.95 10.40
C PHE A 24 -23.65 -1.96 9.20
N LEU A 25 -22.35 -2.17 9.46
CA LEU A 25 -21.34 -2.37 8.43
C LEU A 25 -21.14 -3.86 8.08
N GLY A 26 -21.81 -4.77 8.76
CA GLY A 26 -21.54 -6.21 8.70
C GLY A 26 -21.67 -6.83 7.30
N GLU A 27 -22.68 -6.41 6.53
CA GLU A 27 -22.83 -6.85 5.14
C GLU A 27 -21.73 -6.28 4.24
N VAL A 28 -21.39 -5.02 4.43
CA VAL A 28 -20.38 -4.32 3.64
C VAL A 28 -18.97 -4.83 3.96
N LEU A 29 -18.67 -5.07 5.24
CA LEU A 29 -17.39 -5.65 5.68
C LEU A 29 -17.23 -7.14 5.30
N SER A 30 -18.34 -7.80 4.93
CA SER A 30 -18.33 -9.19 4.47
C SER A 30 -17.91 -9.32 3.00
N ASP A 31 -17.76 -8.21 2.26
CA ASP A 31 -17.28 -8.25 0.88
C ASP A 31 -15.83 -8.76 0.84
N PRO A 32 -15.57 -9.94 0.23
CA PRO A 32 -14.23 -10.49 0.11
C PRO A 32 -13.25 -9.55 -0.60
N ASN A 33 -13.74 -8.65 -1.47
CA ASN A 33 -12.91 -7.74 -2.23
C ASN A 33 -12.19 -6.71 -1.35
N LEU A 34 -12.79 -6.31 -0.21
CA LEU A 34 -12.18 -5.38 0.74
C LEU A 34 -10.94 -5.95 1.43
N TRP A 35 -10.84 -7.29 1.49
CA TRP A 35 -9.74 -8.03 2.13
C TRP A 35 -8.78 -8.64 1.11
N HIS A 36 -9.14 -8.59 -0.18
CA HIS A 36 -8.35 -9.23 -1.23
C HIS A 36 -7.11 -8.40 -1.57
N ILE A 37 -5.96 -9.08 -1.57
CA ILE A 37 -4.67 -8.51 -1.96
C ILE A 37 -4.51 -8.68 -3.47
N ASN A 38 -4.99 -7.73 -4.24
CA ASN A 38 -4.73 -7.66 -5.67
C ASN A 38 -4.12 -6.29 -6.04
N ARG A 39 -3.48 -6.22 -7.20
CA ARG A 39 -2.79 -5.02 -7.67
C ARG A 39 -3.68 -3.77 -7.71
N ARG A 40 -4.93 -3.93 -8.15
CA ARG A 40 -5.87 -2.81 -8.32
C ARG A 40 -6.38 -2.32 -6.97
N SER A 41 -6.77 -3.24 -6.10
CA SER A 41 -7.28 -2.95 -4.76
C SER A 41 -6.22 -2.29 -3.88
N LEU A 42 -4.96 -2.78 -3.90
CA LEU A 42 -3.87 -2.18 -3.13
C LEU A 42 -3.48 -0.79 -3.63
N ALA A 43 -3.44 -0.59 -4.96
CA ALA A 43 -3.12 0.72 -5.50
C ALA A 43 -4.22 1.75 -5.17
N GLY A 44 -5.49 1.37 -5.31
CA GLY A 44 -6.62 2.22 -4.90
C GLY A 44 -6.61 2.53 -3.40
N ALA A 45 -6.31 1.54 -2.56
CA ALA A 45 -6.17 1.73 -1.12
C ALA A 45 -5.04 2.70 -0.76
N ALA A 46 -3.92 2.63 -1.47
CA ALA A 46 -2.81 3.56 -1.28
C ALA A 46 -3.20 5.00 -1.64
N PHE A 47 -3.90 5.19 -2.75
CA PHE A 47 -4.46 6.50 -3.10
C PHE A 47 -5.38 7.01 -2.00
N ILE A 48 -6.39 6.23 -1.62
CA ILE A 48 -7.42 6.63 -0.64
C ILE A 48 -6.81 6.96 0.72
N GLY A 49 -5.89 6.11 1.20
CA GLY A 49 -5.27 6.31 2.51
C GLY A 49 -4.42 7.59 2.56
N VAL A 50 -3.56 7.82 1.56
CA VAL A 50 -2.74 9.02 1.47
C VAL A 50 -3.60 10.27 1.21
N PHE A 51 -4.60 10.16 0.34
CA PHE A 51 -5.55 11.24 0.08
C PHE A 51 -6.26 11.68 1.36
N SER A 52 -6.83 10.73 2.09
CA SER A 52 -7.55 11.02 3.35
C SER A 52 -6.61 11.56 4.44
N ALA A 53 -5.35 11.07 4.49
CA ALA A 53 -4.36 11.55 5.46
C ALA A 53 -4.00 13.03 5.30
N LEU A 54 -4.06 13.55 4.08
CA LEU A 54 -3.68 14.93 3.77
C LEU A 54 -4.84 15.93 3.85
N LEU A 55 -6.06 15.46 4.05
CA LEU A 55 -7.21 16.34 4.25
C LEU A 55 -7.28 16.80 5.71
N PRO A 56 -7.55 18.09 5.99
CA PRO A 56 -7.66 18.62 7.34
C PRO A 56 -9.04 18.31 7.95
N ILE A 57 -9.38 17.02 8.07
CA ILE A 57 -10.65 16.52 8.58
C ILE A 57 -10.39 15.67 9.83
N PRO A 58 -11.12 15.87 10.94
CA PRO A 58 -10.90 15.10 12.17
C PRO A 58 -11.24 13.60 12.05
N LEU A 59 -12.10 13.22 11.09
CA LEU A 59 -12.54 11.83 10.87
C LEU A 59 -11.87 11.18 9.65
N GLN A 60 -10.58 11.44 9.43
CA GLN A 60 -9.81 10.93 8.28
C GLN A 60 -9.90 9.40 8.11
N MET A 61 -9.87 8.64 9.21
CA MET A 61 -10.00 7.18 9.17
C MET A 61 -11.39 6.74 8.68
N GLY A 62 -12.44 7.42 9.13
CA GLY A 62 -13.80 7.16 8.68
C GLY A 62 -13.97 7.46 7.20
N LEU A 63 -13.41 8.58 6.73
CA LEU A 63 -13.40 8.94 5.31
C LEU A 63 -12.66 7.89 4.47
N ALA A 64 -11.47 7.47 4.92
CA ALA A 64 -10.67 6.44 4.22
C ALA A 64 -11.43 5.10 4.16
N ALA A 65 -12.08 4.71 5.26
CA ALA A 65 -12.90 3.50 5.29
C ALA A 65 -14.09 3.58 4.34
N LEU A 66 -14.82 4.70 4.35
CA LEU A 66 -15.97 4.93 3.47
C LEU A 66 -15.56 4.87 1.99
N LEU A 67 -14.49 5.56 1.62
CA LEU A 67 -13.98 5.56 0.25
C LEU A 67 -13.45 4.17 -0.16
N ALA A 68 -12.76 3.46 0.74
CA ALA A 68 -12.29 2.11 0.48
C ALA A 68 -13.44 1.15 0.17
N VAL A 69 -14.52 1.23 0.94
CA VAL A 69 -15.76 0.47 0.71
C VAL A 69 -16.39 0.86 -0.62
N ARG A 70 -16.57 2.18 -0.86
CA ARG A 70 -17.24 2.69 -2.08
C ARG A 70 -16.52 2.30 -3.37
N PHE A 71 -15.18 2.23 -3.35
CA PHE A 71 -14.35 1.89 -4.49
C PHE A 71 -13.85 0.44 -4.49
N HIS A 72 -14.34 -0.41 -3.56
CA HIS A 72 -13.94 -1.82 -3.41
C HIS A 72 -12.42 -2.00 -3.33
N CYS A 73 -11.76 -1.11 -2.58
CA CYS A 73 -10.33 -1.12 -2.32
C CYS A 73 -10.00 -1.80 -1.00
N ASN A 74 -8.74 -2.15 -0.78
CA ASN A 74 -8.30 -2.82 0.45
C ASN A 74 -8.47 -1.89 1.67
N LEU A 75 -9.47 -2.17 2.48
CA LEU A 75 -9.87 -1.37 3.64
C LEU A 75 -8.75 -1.27 4.70
N PRO A 76 -8.11 -2.37 5.16
CA PRO A 76 -7.04 -2.29 6.13
C PRO A 76 -5.89 -1.39 5.69
N LEU A 77 -5.48 -1.49 4.43
CA LEU A 77 -4.39 -0.68 3.91
C LEU A 77 -4.76 0.80 3.85
N SER A 78 -5.99 1.12 3.41
CA SER A 78 -6.47 2.51 3.37
C SER A 78 -6.43 3.16 4.75
N VAL A 79 -6.95 2.47 5.77
CA VAL A 79 -7.02 3.00 7.14
C VAL A 79 -5.63 3.11 7.77
N VAL A 80 -4.76 2.12 7.56
CA VAL A 80 -3.37 2.17 8.09
C VAL A 80 -2.59 3.34 7.51
N LEU A 81 -2.76 3.64 6.23
CA LEU A 81 -2.05 4.75 5.59
C LEU A 81 -2.49 6.13 6.08
N VAL A 82 -3.67 6.26 6.68
CA VAL A 82 -4.06 7.52 7.34
C VAL A 82 -3.12 7.89 8.49
N TRP A 83 -2.47 6.91 9.12
CA TRP A 83 -1.47 7.16 10.18
C TRP A 83 -0.20 7.89 9.71
N ILE A 84 -0.06 8.15 8.41
CA ILE A 84 0.95 9.08 7.89
C ILE A 84 0.79 10.47 8.54
N SER A 85 -0.44 10.91 8.74
CA SER A 85 -0.77 12.12 9.52
C SER A 85 -1.03 11.76 11.00
N ASN A 86 0.02 11.39 11.72
CA ASN A 86 -0.02 11.19 13.17
C ASN A 86 0.23 12.51 13.92
N PRO A 87 0.02 12.59 15.24
CA PRO A 87 0.19 13.83 16.01
C PRO A 87 1.56 14.52 15.83
N VAL A 88 2.61 13.77 15.53
CA VAL A 88 3.97 14.30 15.31
C VAL A 88 4.10 14.91 13.91
N THR A 89 3.58 14.22 12.91
CA THR A 89 3.69 14.63 11.49
C THR A 89 2.57 15.59 11.07
N TYR A 90 1.51 15.71 11.87
CA TYR A 90 0.36 16.55 11.57
C TYR A 90 0.75 18.01 11.32
N VAL A 91 1.51 18.60 12.25
CA VAL A 91 1.92 20.01 12.15
C VAL A 91 2.77 20.28 10.90
N PRO A 92 3.88 19.55 10.64
CA PRO A 92 4.69 19.81 9.45
C PRO A 92 3.95 19.54 8.13
N ILE A 93 3.08 18.52 8.08
CA ILE A 93 2.31 18.22 6.87
C ILE A 93 1.33 19.36 6.56
N PHE A 94 0.52 19.79 7.54
CA PHE A 94 -0.47 20.83 7.31
C PHE A 94 0.15 22.22 7.14
N TYR A 95 1.29 22.49 7.76
CA TYR A 95 2.06 23.70 7.46
C TYR A 95 2.55 23.70 6.01
N PHE A 96 3.06 22.59 5.52
CA PHE A 96 3.50 22.45 4.12
C PHE A 96 2.33 22.64 3.14
N THR A 97 1.20 21.99 3.37
CA THR A 97 0.02 22.14 2.51
C THR A 97 -0.54 23.56 2.55
N TYR A 98 -0.57 24.20 3.72
CA TYR A 98 -0.93 25.59 3.88
C TYR A 98 -0.02 26.52 3.05
N ARG A 99 1.30 26.33 3.12
CA ARG A 99 2.27 27.12 2.34
C ARG A 99 2.02 27.02 0.83
N ILE A 100 1.68 25.84 0.33
CA ILE A 100 1.32 25.64 -1.08
C ILE A 100 0.03 26.38 -1.42
N GLY A 101 -0.99 26.27 -0.59
CA GLY A 101 -2.25 26.98 -0.82
C GLY A 101 -2.11 28.50 -0.78
N ALA A 102 -1.37 29.01 0.19
CA ALA A 102 -1.06 30.44 0.30
C ALA A 102 -0.28 30.96 -0.90
N TRP A 103 0.69 30.18 -1.37
CA TRP A 103 1.45 30.52 -2.58
C TRP A 103 0.57 30.58 -3.83
N ILE A 104 -0.35 29.63 -4.00
CA ILE A 104 -1.31 29.61 -5.13
C ILE A 104 -2.24 30.83 -5.09
N LEU A 105 -2.66 31.24 -3.88
CA LEU A 105 -3.57 32.37 -3.69
C LEU A 105 -2.83 33.73 -3.71
N GLY A 106 -1.50 33.75 -3.85
CA GLY A 106 -0.70 34.97 -3.80
C GLY A 106 -0.71 35.68 -2.45
N MET A 107 -1.04 34.95 -1.36
CA MET A 107 -1.07 35.50 -0.01
C MET A 107 0.35 35.67 0.52
N PRO A 108 0.70 36.85 1.11
CA PRO A 108 1.99 37.04 1.75
C PRO A 108 2.13 36.09 2.94
N PRO A 109 3.33 35.60 3.26
CA PRO A 109 3.57 34.79 4.45
C PRO A 109 3.18 35.59 5.69
N GLN A 110 2.15 35.15 6.36
CA GLN A 110 1.64 35.80 7.57
C GLN A 110 2.59 35.48 8.73
N THR A 111 3.31 36.49 9.19
CA THR A 111 4.09 36.50 10.42
C THR A 111 3.15 36.90 11.56
N GLY A 112 2.83 35.97 12.41
CA GLY A 112 1.95 35.93 13.56
C GLY A 112 1.70 37.20 14.37
N GLU A 113 0.85 38.08 13.91
CA GLU A 113 0.22 39.07 14.74
C GLU A 113 -1.19 38.60 15.11
N GLY A 114 -1.32 38.10 16.36
CA GLY A 114 -2.59 37.81 17.01
C GLY A 114 -3.41 36.64 16.42
N ILE A 115 -3.32 35.49 17.04
CA ILE A 115 -4.20 34.34 16.72
C ILE A 115 -5.62 34.70 17.16
N THR A 116 -6.37 35.33 16.27
CA THR A 116 -7.81 35.57 16.42
C THR A 116 -8.61 34.49 15.67
N VAL A 117 -9.87 34.30 16.08
CA VAL A 117 -10.76 33.38 15.37
C VAL A 117 -10.90 33.78 13.89
N ALA A 118 -10.97 35.08 13.61
CA ALA A 118 -11.02 35.59 12.24
C ALA A 118 -9.77 35.16 11.43
N TRP A 119 -8.59 35.34 12.00
CA TRP A 119 -7.34 34.88 11.40
C TRP A 119 -7.37 33.39 11.08
N PHE A 120 -7.83 32.54 12.03
CA PHE A 120 -7.91 31.10 11.83
C PHE A 120 -8.86 30.72 10.68
N VAL A 121 -10.01 31.41 10.57
CA VAL A 121 -10.99 31.19 9.48
C VAL A 121 -10.39 31.55 8.12
N GLU A 122 -9.65 32.67 8.04
CA GLU A 122 -8.98 33.07 6.82
C GLU A 122 -7.92 32.07 6.36
N GLN A 123 -7.21 31.42 7.30
CA GLN A 123 -6.21 30.39 6.98
C GLN A 123 -6.83 29.06 6.53
N LEU A 124 -8.12 28.83 6.77
CA LEU A 124 -8.77 27.60 6.32
C LEU A 124 -8.79 27.48 4.79
N VAL A 125 -9.01 28.58 4.07
CA VAL A 125 -9.09 28.56 2.60
C VAL A 125 -7.77 28.08 1.96
N PRO A 126 -6.60 28.72 2.24
CA PRO A 126 -5.33 28.24 1.71
C PRO A 126 -4.98 26.84 2.20
N LEU A 127 -5.29 26.50 3.45
CA LEU A 127 -5.07 25.16 3.99
C LEU A 127 -5.84 24.09 3.21
N TRP A 128 -7.15 24.31 3.00
CA TRP A 128 -7.98 23.35 2.27
C TRP A 128 -7.56 23.21 0.81
N LEU A 129 -7.28 24.33 0.13
CA LEU A 129 -6.87 24.31 -1.27
C LEU A 129 -5.53 23.58 -1.44
N GLY A 130 -4.55 23.92 -0.63
CA GLY A 130 -3.24 23.26 -0.66
C GLY A 130 -3.32 21.80 -0.26
N SER A 131 -4.10 21.45 0.77
CA SER A 131 -4.32 20.06 1.19
C SER A 131 -4.98 19.24 0.10
N MET A 132 -6.01 19.75 -0.57
CA MET A 132 -6.70 19.06 -1.64
C MET A 132 -5.77 18.80 -2.84
N LEU A 133 -4.99 19.78 -3.23
CA LEU A 133 -4.00 19.63 -4.29
C LEU A 133 -2.93 18.59 -3.92
N CYS A 134 -2.34 18.73 -2.73
CA CYS A 134 -1.35 17.77 -2.23
C CYS A 134 -1.93 16.36 -2.10
N ALA A 135 -3.16 16.23 -1.62
CA ALA A 135 -3.84 14.93 -1.48
C ALA A 135 -4.01 14.24 -2.83
N LEU A 136 -4.38 14.97 -3.88
CA LEU A 136 -4.48 14.43 -5.24
C LEU A 136 -3.12 14.03 -5.80
N VAL A 137 -2.11 14.89 -5.67
CA VAL A 137 -0.76 14.64 -6.19
C VAL A 137 -0.10 13.46 -5.46
N PHE A 138 -0.01 13.51 -4.14
CA PHE A 138 0.65 12.47 -3.35
C PHE A 138 -0.16 11.15 -3.34
N GLY A 139 -1.49 11.23 -3.34
CA GLY A 139 -2.36 10.07 -3.54
C GLY A 139 -2.12 9.41 -4.89
N GLY A 140 -2.05 10.20 -5.98
CA GLY A 140 -1.71 9.72 -7.31
C GLY A 140 -0.32 9.09 -7.39
N MET A 141 0.66 9.70 -6.74
CA MET A 141 2.03 9.14 -6.63
C MET A 141 2.03 7.82 -5.87
N ALA A 142 1.31 7.72 -4.75
CA ALA A 142 1.18 6.48 -3.99
C ALA A 142 0.52 5.36 -4.82
N TYR A 143 -0.53 5.68 -5.56
CA TYR A 143 -1.17 4.76 -6.49
C TYR A 143 -0.19 4.24 -7.55
N ALA A 144 0.55 5.14 -8.19
CA ALA A 144 1.54 4.79 -9.20
C ALA A 144 2.69 3.95 -8.60
N ALA A 145 3.19 4.34 -7.42
CA ALA A 145 4.25 3.63 -6.71
C ALA A 145 3.86 2.18 -6.40
N VAL A 146 2.64 1.95 -5.90
CA VAL A 146 2.15 0.58 -5.65
C VAL A 146 2.02 -0.22 -6.94
N LYS A 147 1.54 0.38 -8.04
CA LYS A 147 1.48 -0.29 -9.35
C LYS A 147 2.85 -0.70 -9.86
N VAL A 148 3.84 0.19 -9.75
CA VAL A 148 5.22 -0.07 -10.17
C VAL A 148 5.86 -1.13 -9.28
N ALA A 149 5.76 -0.97 -7.96
CA ALA A 149 6.28 -1.94 -7.00
C ALA A 149 5.71 -3.36 -7.22
N TRP A 150 4.41 -3.45 -7.48
CA TRP A 150 3.76 -4.72 -7.81
C TRP A 150 4.32 -5.33 -9.09
N ARG A 151 4.48 -4.53 -10.15
CA ARG A 151 5.07 -4.98 -11.42
C ARG A 151 6.48 -5.50 -11.23
N LEU A 152 7.31 -4.76 -10.50
CA LEU A 152 8.69 -5.17 -10.19
C LEU A 152 8.73 -6.45 -9.37
N ALA A 153 7.86 -6.59 -8.36
CA ALA A 153 7.76 -7.80 -7.54
C ALA A 153 7.36 -9.03 -8.36
N VAL A 154 6.44 -8.87 -9.31
CA VAL A 154 6.03 -9.95 -10.23
C VAL A 154 7.19 -10.35 -11.14
N VAL A 155 7.83 -9.40 -11.82
CA VAL A 155 8.97 -9.66 -12.72
C VAL A 155 10.10 -10.36 -11.95
N ARG A 156 10.45 -9.85 -10.76
CA ARG A 156 11.47 -10.47 -9.91
C ARG A 156 11.13 -11.92 -9.53
N SER A 157 9.87 -12.19 -9.24
CA SER A 157 9.41 -13.54 -8.88
C SER A 157 9.48 -14.51 -10.08
N TRP A 158 9.30 -14.03 -11.29
CA TRP A 158 9.43 -14.82 -12.53
C TRP A 158 10.89 -15.16 -12.80
N ASN A 159 11.78 -14.18 -12.71
CA ASN A 159 13.22 -14.40 -12.88
C ASN A 159 13.79 -15.42 -11.88
N LEU A 160 13.38 -15.32 -10.60
CA LEU A 160 13.78 -16.29 -9.58
C LEU A 160 13.29 -17.71 -9.89
N ARG A 161 12.08 -17.87 -10.45
CA ARG A 161 11.57 -19.18 -10.86
C ARG A 161 12.30 -19.73 -12.08
N ALA A 162 12.60 -18.88 -13.06
CA ALA A 162 13.39 -19.28 -14.23
C ALA A 162 14.77 -19.78 -13.84
N HIS A 163 15.48 -19.06 -12.96
CA HIS A 163 16.78 -19.48 -12.43
C HIS A 163 16.71 -20.80 -11.63
N ARG A 164 15.66 -21.01 -10.84
CA ARG A 164 15.48 -22.27 -10.10
C ARG A 164 15.26 -23.45 -11.05
N ARG A 165 14.46 -23.28 -12.10
CA ARG A 165 14.22 -24.32 -13.12
C ARG A 165 15.50 -24.64 -13.88
N ALA A 166 16.25 -23.64 -14.32
CA ALA A 166 17.52 -23.83 -15.01
C ALA A 166 18.54 -24.59 -14.14
N ARG A 167 18.61 -24.27 -12.83
CA ARG A 167 19.47 -25.01 -11.89
C ARG A 167 19.04 -26.46 -11.68
N ALA A 168 17.73 -26.72 -11.65
CA ALA A 168 17.20 -28.09 -11.51
C ALA A 168 17.57 -28.92 -12.73
N ILE A 169 17.34 -28.42 -13.95
CA ILE A 169 17.69 -29.09 -15.20
C ILE A 169 19.19 -29.40 -15.24
N ARG A 170 20.06 -28.41 -14.93
CA ARG A 170 21.51 -28.64 -14.88
C ARG A 170 21.94 -29.71 -13.89
N ARG A 171 21.23 -29.85 -12.76
CA ARG A 171 21.50 -30.89 -11.78
C ARG A 171 21.13 -32.27 -12.29
N GLU A 172 20.04 -32.37 -13.05
CA GLU A 172 19.58 -33.62 -13.63
C GLU A 172 20.50 -34.10 -14.76
N VAL A 173 20.86 -33.19 -15.67
CA VAL A 173 21.85 -33.48 -16.72
C VAL A 173 23.18 -34.00 -16.12
N ARG A 174 23.68 -33.29 -15.09
CA ARG A 174 24.94 -33.72 -14.43
C ARG A 174 24.80 -35.07 -13.72
N LYS A 175 23.63 -35.47 -13.28
CA LYS A 175 23.39 -36.80 -12.70
C LYS A 175 23.41 -37.89 -13.79
N GLN A 176 22.78 -37.61 -14.92
CA GLN A 176 22.76 -38.51 -16.07
C GLN A 176 24.19 -38.72 -16.62
N GLU A 177 24.94 -37.63 -16.85
CA GLU A 177 26.36 -37.72 -17.27
C GLU A 177 27.22 -38.55 -16.29
N LYS A 178 26.96 -38.45 -14.98
CA LYS A 178 27.70 -39.28 -14.00
C LYS A 178 27.28 -40.75 -14.01
N GLN A 179 26.03 -41.05 -14.28
CA GLN A 179 25.56 -42.43 -14.40
C GLN A 179 26.14 -43.08 -15.66
N GLU A 180 26.08 -42.38 -16.80
CA GLU A 180 26.63 -42.83 -18.06
C GLU A 180 28.14 -43.08 -17.96
N ASN A 181 28.92 -42.18 -17.35
CA ASN A 181 30.37 -42.39 -17.14
C ASN A 181 30.65 -43.56 -16.18
N ASN A 182 29.81 -43.83 -15.18
CA ASN A 182 30.03 -44.99 -14.29
C ASN A 182 29.68 -46.31 -15.00
N GLU A 183 28.65 -46.34 -15.86
CA GLU A 183 28.31 -47.53 -16.66
C GLU A 183 29.37 -47.86 -17.70
N ASP A 184 30.01 -46.84 -18.30
CA ASP A 184 31.11 -47.00 -19.22
C ASP A 184 32.39 -47.55 -18.50
N ASP A 185 32.68 -47.09 -17.27
CA ASP A 185 33.85 -47.52 -16.51
C ASP A 185 33.69 -48.97 -16.02
N ASP A 186 32.48 -49.39 -15.60
CA ASP A 186 32.16 -50.76 -15.23
C ASP A 186 32.18 -51.74 -16.42
N SER A 187 32.02 -51.22 -17.66
CA SER A 187 32.04 -52.05 -18.89
C SER A 187 33.44 -52.36 -19.39
N VAL A 188 34.49 -51.67 -18.86
CA VAL A 188 35.89 -51.78 -19.28
C VAL A 188 36.71 -52.69 -18.39
N GLU A 189 36.13 -53.49 -17.45
CA GLU A 189 36.89 -54.50 -16.72
C GLU A 189 37.47 -55.56 -17.67
N PRO A 190 38.77 -55.81 -17.69
CA PRO A 190 39.40 -56.73 -18.59
C PRO A 190 39.07 -58.19 -18.20
N PRO A 191 38.83 -59.09 -19.18
CA PRO A 191 38.62 -60.51 -18.90
C PRO A 191 39.92 -61.11 -18.27
N GLN A 192 39.74 -61.80 -17.14
CA GLN A 192 40.77 -62.54 -16.45
C GLN A 192 41.30 -63.77 -17.29
#